data_f9bf08fc91976e5ba7697f5efb443d81
#
_entry.id   f9bf08fc91976e5ba7697f5efb443d81
#
_cell.length_a   1.000
_cell.length_b   1.000
_cell.length_c   1.000
_cell.angle_alpha   90.00
_cell.angle_beta   90.00
_cell.angle_gamma   90.00
#
_symmetry.space_group_name_H-M   'P 1'
#
loop_
_entity.id
_entity.type
_entity.pdbx_description
1 polymer ?
#
loop_
_entity_poly.entity_id
_entity_poly.type
_entity_poly.pdbx_seq_one_letter_code
_entity_poly.pdbx_strand_id
1 'polypeptide(L)'
;MVVGVLTGALVLGALPIIEYSFKVATDATLFELTDFNHPLLRRMQVEAPGTYHHSLMVANLAENAALSVGANPTMCRACSLFHDIGKMAQPDYFTENQGEFGNPHNRQNPSMSALIIKSHIKEGIEMAREHALPQVIRHVVRQHHGTTLVKYFYHQAKQRFKQDTLSYGEPDRDQPDESTYRYDGPKPRFKESAIIFFADSVEAAARSLPKVSHHSVEELLENIFKDRLEDGQLDECPLTLEEVAKIKQSFIKTTLNMLHSRIEYPEDENELTPSTVRGNKGDSKQKAS
;
A
#
# COMPACT_ATOMS: atom_id res chain seq x y z
N MET A 1 43.78 -4.84 -20.41
CA MET A 1 43.03 -3.64 -19.96
C MET A 1 42.11 -3.08 -21.04
N VAL A 2 42.58 -2.75 -22.25
CA VAL A 2 41.75 -2.20 -23.35
C VAL A 2 40.59 -3.12 -23.73
N VAL A 3 40.80 -4.42 -23.89
CA VAL A 3 39.75 -5.41 -24.22
C VAL A 3 38.65 -5.44 -23.18
N GLY A 4 38.98 -5.41 -21.88
CA GLY A 4 37.98 -5.42 -20.80
C GLY A 4 37.11 -4.15 -20.80
N VAL A 5 37.70 -2.98 -21.09
CA VAL A 5 36.96 -1.72 -21.20
C VAL A 5 36.02 -1.74 -22.41
N LEU A 6 36.51 -2.21 -23.57
CA LEU A 6 35.69 -2.34 -24.78
C LEU A 6 34.54 -3.34 -24.59
N THR A 7 34.80 -4.49 -23.96
CA THR A 7 33.76 -5.48 -23.67
C THR A 7 32.72 -4.89 -22.70
N GLY A 8 33.15 -4.22 -21.64
CA GLY A 8 32.25 -3.56 -20.70
C GLY A 8 31.35 -2.49 -21.40
N ALA A 9 31.95 -1.65 -22.24
CA ALA A 9 31.21 -0.64 -22.99
C ALA A 9 30.19 -1.26 -23.98
N LEU A 10 30.58 -2.36 -24.63
CA LEU A 10 29.69 -3.08 -25.55
C LEU A 10 28.53 -3.74 -24.83
N VAL A 11 28.79 -4.39 -23.68
CA VAL A 11 27.74 -5.01 -22.86
C VAL A 11 26.76 -3.95 -22.35
N LEU A 12 27.26 -2.86 -21.77
CA LEU A 12 26.41 -1.78 -21.26
C LEU A 12 25.60 -1.10 -22.37
N GLY A 13 26.19 -0.93 -23.57
CA GLY A 13 25.47 -0.36 -24.70
C GLY A 13 24.45 -1.31 -25.34
N ALA A 14 24.65 -2.62 -25.26
CA ALA A 14 23.72 -3.61 -25.78
C ALA A 14 22.57 -3.92 -24.82
N LEU A 15 22.74 -3.70 -23.52
CA LEU A 15 21.76 -4.04 -22.48
C LEU A 15 20.37 -3.46 -22.72
N PRO A 16 20.18 -2.16 -23.01
CA PRO A 16 18.86 -1.58 -23.30
C PRO A 16 18.17 -2.21 -24.52
N ILE A 17 18.97 -2.59 -25.53
CA ILE A 17 18.45 -3.24 -26.75
C ILE A 17 17.93 -4.63 -26.43
N ILE A 18 18.65 -5.37 -25.59
CA ILE A 18 18.26 -6.71 -25.12
C ILE A 18 16.99 -6.60 -24.27
N GLU A 19 16.95 -5.69 -23.30
CA GLU A 19 15.78 -5.48 -22.44
C GLU A 19 14.53 -5.16 -23.27
N TYR A 20 14.66 -4.25 -24.24
CA TYR A 20 13.56 -3.89 -25.13
C TYR A 20 13.10 -5.07 -26.00
N SER A 21 14.04 -5.81 -26.58
CA SER A 21 13.74 -6.93 -27.50
C SER A 21 13.08 -8.12 -26.79
N PHE A 22 13.56 -8.43 -25.60
CA PHE A 22 13.06 -9.57 -24.79
C PHE A 22 11.99 -9.16 -23.78
N LYS A 23 11.68 -7.85 -23.66
CA LYS A 23 10.71 -7.30 -22.70
C LYS A 23 11.01 -7.68 -21.24
N VAL A 24 12.28 -7.76 -20.90
CA VAL A 24 12.76 -8.01 -19.54
C VAL A 24 13.31 -6.72 -18.94
N ALA A 25 13.42 -6.66 -17.62
CA ALA A 25 14.14 -5.64 -16.91
C ALA A 25 15.30 -6.29 -16.16
N THR A 26 16.48 -5.70 -16.27
CA THR A 26 17.64 -6.15 -15.47
C THR A 26 17.57 -5.58 -14.07
N ASP A 27 18.34 -6.14 -13.14
CA ASP A 27 18.46 -5.59 -11.78
C ASP A 27 19.00 -4.15 -11.79
N ALA A 28 19.81 -3.77 -12.77
CA ALA A 28 20.29 -2.39 -12.93
C ALA A 28 19.12 -1.43 -13.23
N THR A 29 18.29 -1.76 -14.22
CA THR A 29 17.08 -1.01 -14.56
C THR A 29 16.09 -0.96 -13.40
N LEU A 30 15.88 -2.08 -12.70
CA LEU A 30 15.01 -2.13 -11.52
C LEU A 30 15.56 -1.25 -10.38
N PHE A 31 16.88 -1.25 -10.18
CA PHE A 31 17.52 -0.41 -9.17
C PHE A 31 17.38 1.08 -9.48
N GLU A 32 17.57 1.50 -10.73
CA GLU A 32 17.33 2.89 -11.17
C GLU A 32 15.90 3.33 -10.89
N LEU A 33 14.92 2.45 -11.04
CA LEU A 33 13.51 2.74 -10.74
C LEU A 33 13.21 2.87 -9.24
N THR A 34 14.14 2.50 -8.37
CA THR A 34 14.02 2.77 -6.92
C THR A 34 14.48 4.17 -6.52
N ASP A 35 15.00 4.97 -7.45
CA ASP A 35 15.36 6.37 -7.20
C ASP A 35 14.09 7.22 -6.99
N PHE A 36 13.98 7.84 -5.82
CA PHE A 36 12.87 8.73 -5.46
C PHE A 36 12.80 10.01 -6.31
N ASN A 37 13.84 10.32 -7.10
CA ASN A 37 13.83 11.40 -8.07
C ASN A 37 13.11 11.03 -9.37
N HIS A 38 12.68 9.77 -9.54
CA HIS A 38 11.89 9.38 -10.71
C HIS A 38 10.66 10.30 -10.87
N PRO A 39 10.39 10.85 -12.07
CA PRO A 39 9.35 11.86 -12.29
C PRO A 39 7.97 11.47 -11.77
N LEU A 40 7.55 10.21 -11.98
CA LEU A 40 6.28 9.69 -11.47
C LEU A 40 6.23 9.62 -9.95
N LEU A 41 7.33 9.21 -9.28
CA LEU A 41 7.37 9.14 -7.81
C LEU A 41 7.32 10.53 -7.20
N ARG A 42 8.03 11.51 -7.80
CA ARG A 42 7.93 12.91 -7.36
C ARG A 42 6.54 13.49 -7.56
N ARG A 43 5.91 13.17 -8.70
CA ARG A 43 4.53 13.57 -8.96
C ARG A 43 3.59 12.96 -7.92
N MET A 44 3.71 11.65 -7.64
CA MET A 44 2.89 10.96 -6.64
C MET A 44 3.09 11.54 -5.24
N GLN A 45 4.31 11.93 -4.88
CA GLN A 45 4.61 12.58 -3.59
C GLN A 45 3.83 13.89 -3.40
N VAL A 46 3.56 14.63 -4.48
CA VAL A 46 2.84 15.92 -4.45
C VAL A 46 1.33 15.73 -4.59
N GLU A 47 0.88 14.91 -5.55
CA GLU A 47 -0.54 14.77 -5.90
C GLU A 47 -1.28 13.75 -5.04
N ALA A 48 -0.58 12.71 -4.55
CA ALA A 48 -1.14 11.63 -3.74
C ALA A 48 -0.17 11.21 -2.62
N PRO A 49 0.14 12.09 -1.65
CA PRO A 49 1.17 11.85 -0.64
C PRO A 49 0.90 10.63 0.24
N GLY A 50 -0.37 10.34 0.53
CA GLY A 50 -0.75 9.14 1.26
C GLY A 50 -0.44 7.87 0.50
N THR A 51 -0.74 7.83 -0.80
CA THR A 51 -0.38 6.70 -1.70
C THR A 51 1.12 6.55 -1.83
N TYR A 52 1.87 7.66 -1.93
CA TYR A 52 3.33 7.61 -1.95
C TYR A 52 3.90 6.96 -0.69
N HIS A 53 3.44 7.39 0.49
CA HIS A 53 3.86 6.81 1.77
C HIS A 53 3.45 5.34 1.90
N HIS A 54 2.23 4.98 1.50
CA HIS A 54 1.76 3.59 1.43
C HIS A 54 2.69 2.73 0.57
N SER A 55 3.03 3.19 -0.65
CA SER A 55 3.90 2.46 -1.56
C SER A 55 5.31 2.23 -0.97
N LEU A 56 5.84 3.17 -0.19
CA LEU A 56 7.11 2.99 0.54
C LEU A 56 7.01 1.89 1.60
N MET A 57 5.91 1.84 2.33
CA MET A 57 5.69 0.82 3.36
C MET A 57 5.50 -0.56 2.75
N VAL A 58 4.71 -0.66 1.66
CA VAL A 58 4.55 -1.88 0.87
C VAL A 58 5.89 -2.36 0.31
N ALA A 59 6.73 -1.44 -0.20
CA ALA A 59 8.06 -1.77 -0.71
C ALA A 59 8.96 -2.39 0.39
N ASN A 60 8.95 -1.83 1.59
CA ASN A 60 9.72 -2.37 2.71
C ASN A 60 9.23 -3.76 3.14
N LEU A 61 7.92 -3.98 3.19
CA LEU A 61 7.33 -5.28 3.48
C LEU A 61 7.72 -6.32 2.41
N ALA A 62 7.50 -5.98 1.15
CA ALA A 62 7.71 -6.88 0.03
C ALA A 62 9.20 -7.25 -0.17
N GLU A 63 10.12 -6.29 -0.04
CA GLU A 63 11.54 -6.51 -0.14
C GLU A 63 12.05 -7.50 0.93
N ASN A 64 11.67 -7.30 2.20
CA ASN A 64 12.04 -8.20 3.29
C ASN A 64 11.46 -9.61 3.11
N ALA A 65 10.22 -9.71 2.64
CA ALA A 65 9.58 -10.99 2.39
C ALA A 65 10.23 -11.73 1.21
N ALA A 66 10.60 -11.02 0.14
CA ALA A 66 11.30 -11.59 -1.00
C ALA A 66 12.62 -12.27 -0.58
N LEU A 67 13.40 -11.61 0.28
CA LEU A 67 14.63 -12.18 0.85
C LEU A 67 14.39 -13.51 1.58
N SER A 68 13.25 -13.62 2.28
CA SER A 68 12.95 -14.82 3.08
C SER A 68 12.65 -16.08 2.25
N VAL A 69 12.29 -15.91 0.97
CA VAL A 69 11.92 -17.00 0.04
C VAL A 69 12.78 -17.07 -1.21
N GLY A 70 13.89 -16.31 -1.27
CA GLY A 70 14.78 -16.28 -2.43
C GLY A 70 14.15 -15.71 -3.71
N ALA A 71 13.13 -14.87 -3.59
CA ALA A 71 12.59 -14.06 -4.67
C ALA A 71 13.44 -12.80 -4.87
N ASN A 72 13.20 -12.02 -5.94
CA ASN A 72 13.98 -10.83 -6.24
C ASN A 72 13.54 -9.62 -5.38
N PRO A 73 14.32 -9.17 -4.37
CA PRO A 73 13.97 -8.08 -3.50
C PRO A 73 13.95 -6.72 -4.21
N THR A 74 14.87 -6.50 -5.17
CA THR A 74 14.92 -5.25 -5.96
C THR A 74 13.68 -5.12 -6.83
N MET A 75 13.22 -6.22 -7.45
CA MET A 75 11.96 -6.26 -8.20
C MET A 75 10.77 -5.97 -7.31
N CYS A 76 10.70 -6.60 -6.12
CA CYS A 76 9.64 -6.33 -5.16
C CYS A 76 9.60 -4.85 -4.78
N ARG A 77 10.75 -4.25 -4.46
CA ARG A 77 10.86 -2.83 -4.10
C ARG A 77 10.42 -1.94 -5.26
N ALA A 78 11.03 -2.09 -6.44
CA ALA A 78 10.71 -1.27 -7.60
C ALA A 78 9.21 -1.38 -7.98
N CYS A 79 8.68 -2.59 -8.09
CA CYS A 79 7.28 -2.78 -8.44
C CYS A 79 6.31 -2.20 -7.40
N SER A 80 6.63 -2.33 -6.10
CA SER A 80 5.82 -1.76 -5.02
C SER A 80 5.75 -0.25 -5.06
N LEU A 81 6.83 0.44 -5.46
CA LEU A 81 6.83 1.91 -5.57
C LEU A 81 5.84 2.42 -6.63
N PHE A 82 5.54 1.61 -7.65
CA PHE A 82 4.69 2.01 -8.78
C PHE A 82 3.34 1.28 -8.82
N HIS A 83 3.05 0.34 -7.91
CA HIS A 83 1.85 -0.49 -8.04
C HIS A 83 0.55 0.32 -8.06
N ASP A 84 0.52 1.42 -7.34
CA ASP A 84 -0.65 2.28 -7.08
C ASP A 84 -0.60 3.65 -7.77
N ILE A 85 0.28 3.86 -8.75
CA ILE A 85 0.43 5.16 -9.45
C ILE A 85 -0.89 5.68 -10.05
N GLY A 86 -1.80 4.80 -10.40
CA GLY A 86 -3.10 5.17 -10.97
C GLY A 86 -4.03 5.89 -10.00
N LYS A 87 -3.78 5.81 -8.70
CA LYS A 87 -4.54 6.57 -7.69
C LYS A 87 -4.36 8.09 -7.84
N MET A 88 -3.26 8.53 -8.49
CA MET A 88 -3.07 9.96 -8.82
C MET A 88 -4.15 10.55 -9.73
N ALA A 89 -4.89 9.73 -10.48
CA ALA A 89 -5.99 10.22 -11.31
C ALA A 89 -7.15 10.80 -10.48
N GLN A 90 -7.42 10.22 -9.32
CA GLN A 90 -8.49 10.65 -8.41
C GLN A 90 -8.09 10.39 -6.95
N PRO A 91 -7.08 11.08 -6.41
CA PRO A 91 -6.48 10.75 -5.10
C PRO A 91 -7.47 10.83 -3.95
N ASP A 92 -8.39 11.78 -3.94
CA ASP A 92 -9.36 12.01 -2.86
C ASP A 92 -10.33 10.84 -2.62
N TYR A 93 -10.49 9.94 -3.60
CA TYR A 93 -11.29 8.74 -3.43
C TYR A 93 -10.58 7.62 -2.65
N PHE A 94 -9.29 7.74 -2.37
CA PHE A 94 -8.52 6.77 -1.62
C PHE A 94 -8.26 7.27 -0.20
N THR A 95 -8.61 6.44 0.79
CA THR A 95 -8.66 6.83 2.20
C THR A 95 -7.35 7.39 2.73
N GLU A 96 -6.22 6.92 2.21
CA GLU A 96 -4.89 7.38 2.57
C GLU A 96 -4.59 8.82 2.14
N ASN A 97 -5.33 9.35 1.15
CA ASN A 97 -5.19 10.72 0.65
C ASN A 97 -6.33 11.65 1.10
N GLN A 98 -7.36 11.11 1.77
CA GLN A 98 -8.50 11.92 2.23
C GLN A 98 -8.05 12.88 3.33
N GLY A 99 -8.35 14.17 3.14
CA GLY A 99 -8.16 15.22 4.12
C GLY A 99 -9.47 15.57 4.85
N GLU A 100 -9.57 16.82 5.33
CA GLU A 100 -10.70 17.32 6.11
C GLU A 100 -12.01 17.48 5.29
N PHE A 101 -11.97 17.41 3.96
CA PHE A 101 -13.13 17.62 3.09
C PHE A 101 -14.14 16.46 3.09
N GLY A 102 -13.88 15.41 3.84
CA GLY A 102 -14.75 14.24 3.97
C GLY A 102 -14.59 13.23 2.84
N ASN A 103 -15.29 12.10 2.96
CA ASN A 103 -15.20 10.98 2.03
C ASN A 103 -16.14 11.19 0.81
N PRO A 104 -15.62 11.35 -0.42
CA PRO A 104 -16.42 11.54 -1.63
C PRO A 104 -17.39 10.37 -1.91
N HIS A 105 -17.06 9.17 -1.47
CA HIS A 105 -17.89 7.97 -1.62
C HIS A 105 -19.24 8.07 -0.90
N ASN A 106 -19.36 8.92 0.12
CA ASN A 106 -20.63 9.10 0.86
C ASN A 106 -21.76 9.63 -0.03
N ARG A 107 -21.42 10.27 -1.16
CA ARG A 107 -22.37 10.82 -2.14
C ARG A 107 -22.62 9.89 -3.33
N GLN A 108 -21.96 8.73 -3.37
CA GLN A 108 -22.01 7.81 -4.49
C GLN A 108 -22.83 6.55 -4.17
N ASN A 109 -23.31 5.87 -5.23
CA ASN A 109 -23.81 4.53 -5.09
C ASN A 109 -22.61 3.55 -4.86
N PRO A 110 -22.79 2.48 -4.06
CA PRO A 110 -21.72 1.52 -3.81
C PRO A 110 -21.09 0.94 -5.07
N SER A 111 -21.88 0.67 -6.12
CA SER A 111 -21.37 0.17 -7.40
C SER A 111 -20.49 1.19 -8.13
N MET A 112 -20.89 2.48 -8.11
CA MET A 112 -20.07 3.54 -8.68
C MET A 112 -18.76 3.72 -7.86
N SER A 113 -18.83 3.65 -6.54
CA SER A 113 -17.66 3.69 -5.68
C SER A 113 -16.69 2.55 -5.97
N ALA A 114 -17.20 1.33 -6.14
CA ALA A 114 -16.38 0.17 -6.51
C ALA A 114 -15.72 0.36 -7.89
N LEU A 115 -16.45 0.92 -8.86
CA LEU A 115 -15.93 1.22 -10.19
C LEU A 115 -14.78 2.24 -10.13
N ILE A 116 -14.94 3.32 -9.36
CA ILE A 116 -13.90 4.35 -9.15
C ILE A 116 -12.66 3.73 -8.49
N ILE A 117 -12.84 2.92 -7.45
CA ILE A 117 -11.71 2.22 -6.82
C ILE A 117 -10.99 1.33 -7.82
N LYS A 118 -11.73 0.51 -8.58
CA LYS A 118 -11.14 -0.42 -9.58
C LYS A 118 -10.43 0.30 -10.73
N SER A 119 -10.84 1.54 -11.07
CA SER A 119 -10.29 2.27 -12.22
C SER A 119 -8.81 2.61 -12.09
N HIS A 120 -8.25 2.70 -10.85
CA HIS A 120 -6.83 3.02 -10.66
C HIS A 120 -5.89 2.02 -11.35
N ILE A 121 -6.31 0.76 -11.51
CA ILE A 121 -5.53 -0.24 -12.24
C ILE A 121 -5.35 0.17 -13.70
N LYS A 122 -6.44 0.57 -14.36
CA LYS A 122 -6.41 1.02 -15.76
C LYS A 122 -5.56 2.29 -15.89
N GLU A 123 -5.83 3.29 -15.06
CA GLU A 123 -5.10 4.55 -15.03
C GLU A 123 -3.60 4.32 -14.77
N GLY A 124 -3.26 3.43 -13.82
CA GLY A 124 -1.89 3.06 -13.51
C GLY A 124 -1.16 2.38 -14.67
N ILE A 125 -1.83 1.52 -15.43
CA ILE A 125 -1.27 0.89 -16.63
C ILE A 125 -1.00 1.94 -17.72
N GLU A 126 -1.89 2.89 -17.90
CA GLU A 126 -1.72 3.98 -18.88
C GLU A 126 -0.55 4.88 -18.50
N MET A 127 -0.47 5.34 -17.25
CA MET A 127 0.67 6.10 -16.73
C MET A 127 2.00 5.34 -16.85
N ALA A 128 1.99 4.03 -16.55
CA ALA A 128 3.19 3.21 -16.70
C ALA A 128 3.65 3.06 -18.16
N ARG A 129 2.74 3.09 -19.13
CA ARG A 129 3.07 3.11 -20.57
C ARG A 129 3.62 4.44 -21.02
N GLU A 130 2.99 5.54 -20.63
CA GLU A 130 3.41 6.90 -20.97
C GLU A 130 4.84 7.19 -20.49
N HIS A 131 5.22 6.65 -19.33
CA HIS A 131 6.55 6.80 -18.75
C HIS A 131 7.50 5.65 -19.09
N ALA A 132 7.15 4.83 -20.08
CA ALA A 132 7.97 3.70 -20.56
C ALA A 132 8.44 2.72 -19.45
N LEU A 133 7.67 2.58 -18.35
CA LEU A 133 8.02 1.63 -17.30
C LEU A 133 8.08 0.20 -17.81
N PRO A 134 9.02 -0.63 -17.32
CA PRO A 134 9.18 -2.02 -17.71
C PRO A 134 7.89 -2.84 -17.63
N GLN A 135 7.81 -3.91 -18.42
CA GLN A 135 6.61 -4.75 -18.48
C GLN A 135 6.29 -5.39 -17.12
N VAL A 136 7.30 -5.75 -16.33
CA VAL A 136 7.10 -6.35 -15.00
C VAL A 136 6.34 -5.43 -14.05
N ILE A 137 6.63 -4.11 -14.07
CA ILE A 137 5.87 -3.13 -13.27
C ILE A 137 4.42 -3.09 -13.73
N ARG A 138 4.16 -3.02 -15.04
CA ARG A 138 2.79 -3.05 -15.59
C ARG A 138 2.05 -4.33 -15.24
N HIS A 139 2.77 -5.46 -15.13
CA HIS A 139 2.17 -6.72 -14.66
C HIS A 139 1.76 -6.61 -13.19
N VAL A 140 2.61 -6.07 -12.32
CA VAL A 140 2.27 -5.89 -10.90
C VAL A 140 1.12 -4.90 -10.72
N VAL A 141 1.12 -3.75 -11.40
CA VAL A 141 -0.02 -2.80 -11.40
C VAL A 141 -1.33 -3.51 -11.74
N ARG A 142 -1.31 -4.46 -12.68
CA ARG A 142 -2.52 -5.22 -13.06
C ARG A 142 -2.90 -6.30 -12.06
N GLN A 143 -1.93 -6.89 -11.34
CA GLN A 143 -2.10 -8.12 -10.55
C GLN A 143 -2.21 -7.88 -9.04
N HIS A 144 -1.84 -6.69 -8.54
CA HIS A 144 -1.68 -6.46 -7.11
C HIS A 144 -2.99 -6.54 -6.30
N HIS A 145 -4.15 -6.54 -6.95
CA HIS A 145 -5.43 -6.84 -6.32
C HIS A 145 -6.05 -8.17 -6.79
N GLY A 146 -5.45 -8.83 -7.79
CA GLY A 146 -5.99 -10.08 -8.35
C GLY A 146 -7.44 -9.93 -8.78
N THR A 147 -8.28 -10.86 -8.33
CA THR A 147 -9.74 -10.83 -8.51
C THR A 147 -10.48 -10.64 -7.19
N THR A 148 -9.86 -10.01 -6.21
CA THR A 148 -10.43 -9.83 -4.87
C THR A 148 -11.66 -8.94 -4.87
N LEU A 149 -12.49 -9.12 -3.84
CA LEU A 149 -13.71 -8.35 -3.63
C LEU A 149 -13.42 -7.01 -2.94
N VAL A 150 -13.99 -5.92 -3.46
CA VAL A 150 -14.04 -4.63 -2.79
C VAL A 150 -15.11 -4.71 -1.68
N LYS A 151 -14.76 -5.42 -0.60
CA LYS A 151 -15.67 -5.89 0.46
C LYS A 151 -16.55 -4.78 1.04
N TYR A 152 -15.97 -3.60 1.31
CA TYR A 152 -16.68 -2.49 1.93
C TYR A 152 -17.92 -2.07 1.12
N PHE A 153 -17.75 -1.81 -0.17
CA PHE A 153 -18.85 -1.36 -1.02
C PHE A 153 -19.85 -2.47 -1.35
N TYR A 154 -19.39 -3.72 -1.45
CA TYR A 154 -20.30 -4.86 -1.59
C TYR A 154 -21.20 -5.03 -0.37
N HIS A 155 -20.64 -4.97 0.84
CA HIS A 155 -21.43 -5.01 2.08
C HIS A 155 -22.40 -3.83 2.19
N GLN A 156 -21.96 -2.62 1.84
CA GLN A 156 -22.82 -1.45 1.81
C GLN A 156 -23.99 -1.62 0.83
N ALA A 157 -23.74 -2.17 -0.37
CA ALA A 157 -24.78 -2.45 -1.34
C ALA A 157 -25.80 -3.48 -0.81
N LYS A 158 -25.32 -4.56 -0.17
CA LYS A 158 -26.22 -5.56 0.45
C LYS A 158 -27.04 -4.98 1.59
N GLN A 159 -26.46 -4.12 2.41
CA GLN A 159 -27.18 -3.45 3.49
C GLN A 159 -28.29 -2.51 2.94
N ARG A 160 -27.98 -1.71 1.92
CA ARG A 160 -28.96 -0.85 1.26
C ARG A 160 -30.10 -1.65 0.62
N PHE A 161 -29.78 -2.73 -0.09
CA PHE A 161 -30.77 -3.62 -0.68
C PHE A 161 -31.71 -4.20 0.40
N LYS A 162 -31.16 -4.71 1.50
CA LYS A 162 -31.93 -5.25 2.63
C LYS A 162 -32.83 -4.19 3.27
N GLN A 163 -32.35 -2.96 3.39
CA GLN A 163 -33.09 -1.85 3.98
C GLN A 163 -34.27 -1.41 3.08
N ASP A 164 -34.04 -1.34 1.76
CA ASP A 164 -35.08 -1.03 0.78
C ASP A 164 -36.17 -2.11 0.78
N THR A 165 -35.76 -3.39 0.80
CA THR A 165 -36.71 -4.54 0.88
C THR A 165 -37.60 -4.46 2.14
N LEU A 166 -37.03 -4.10 3.28
CA LEU A 166 -37.78 -3.98 4.53
C LEU A 166 -38.73 -2.76 4.54
N SER A 167 -38.34 -1.68 3.88
CA SER A 167 -39.10 -0.41 3.91
C SER A 167 -40.18 -0.30 2.85
N TYR A 168 -39.96 -0.91 1.68
CA TYR A 168 -40.78 -0.71 0.48
C TYR A 168 -41.27 -2.01 -0.16
N GLY A 169 -40.94 -3.19 0.43
CA GLY A 169 -41.16 -4.49 -0.19
C GLY A 169 -40.03 -4.88 -1.12
N GLU A 170 -40.19 -5.98 -1.84
CA GLU A 170 -39.12 -6.40 -2.79
C GLU A 170 -38.84 -5.29 -3.80
N PRO A 171 -37.60 -4.79 -3.87
CA PRO A 171 -37.24 -3.77 -4.85
C PRO A 171 -37.31 -4.33 -6.26
N ASP A 172 -37.72 -3.51 -7.22
CA ASP A 172 -37.71 -3.81 -8.67
C ASP A 172 -36.27 -3.85 -9.24
N ARG A 173 -35.38 -4.54 -8.53
CA ARG A 173 -33.99 -4.74 -8.90
C ARG A 173 -33.43 -6.00 -8.24
N ASP A 174 -32.53 -6.67 -8.95
CA ASP A 174 -31.84 -7.85 -8.43
C ASP A 174 -30.93 -7.55 -7.24
N GLN A 175 -30.64 -8.57 -6.46
CA GLN A 175 -29.63 -8.49 -5.39
C GLN A 175 -28.29 -8.04 -5.98
N PRO A 176 -27.45 -7.30 -5.18
CA PRO A 176 -26.14 -6.89 -5.63
C PRO A 176 -25.31 -8.10 -6.07
N ASP A 177 -24.91 -8.13 -7.33
CA ASP A 177 -24.03 -9.15 -7.88
C ASP A 177 -22.59 -8.90 -7.41
N GLU A 178 -21.99 -9.90 -6.80
CA GLU A 178 -20.62 -9.86 -6.29
C GLU A 178 -19.60 -9.55 -7.39
N SER A 179 -19.82 -10.02 -8.63
CA SER A 179 -18.92 -9.79 -9.76
C SER A 179 -18.71 -8.30 -10.06
N THR A 180 -19.73 -7.46 -9.85
CA THR A 180 -19.63 -6.00 -9.99
C THR A 180 -18.58 -5.39 -9.07
N TYR A 181 -18.38 -5.99 -7.88
CA TYR A 181 -17.51 -5.50 -6.85
C TYR A 181 -16.15 -6.21 -6.80
N ARG A 182 -15.91 -7.20 -7.65
CA ARG A 182 -14.60 -7.85 -7.78
C ARG A 182 -13.70 -7.08 -8.73
N TYR A 183 -12.40 -7.10 -8.45
CA TYR A 183 -11.39 -6.65 -9.40
C TYR A 183 -11.36 -7.58 -10.61
N ASP A 184 -11.00 -7.03 -11.78
CA ASP A 184 -11.07 -7.76 -13.05
C ASP A 184 -9.83 -8.65 -13.29
N GLY A 185 -8.85 -8.61 -12.39
CA GLY A 185 -7.66 -9.45 -12.46
C GLY A 185 -6.61 -9.00 -13.48
N PRO A 186 -5.67 -9.86 -13.81
CA PRO A 186 -5.52 -11.26 -13.43
C PRO A 186 -5.00 -11.46 -12.00
N LYS A 187 -5.11 -12.70 -11.50
CA LYS A 187 -4.48 -13.14 -10.25
C LYS A 187 -2.95 -13.01 -10.36
N PRO A 188 -2.21 -12.94 -9.22
CA PRO A 188 -0.75 -12.97 -9.22
C PRO A 188 -0.20 -14.22 -9.94
N ARG A 189 0.81 -14.03 -10.82
CA ARG A 189 1.37 -15.11 -11.66
C ARG A 189 2.82 -15.46 -11.38
N PHE A 190 3.50 -14.68 -10.56
CA PHE A 190 4.88 -14.89 -10.15
C PHE A 190 5.06 -14.46 -8.70
N LYS A 191 6.12 -14.97 -8.06
CA LYS A 191 6.33 -14.83 -6.60
C LYS A 191 6.32 -13.40 -6.13
N GLU A 192 7.03 -12.51 -6.82
CA GLU A 192 7.13 -11.10 -6.44
C GLU A 192 5.77 -10.39 -6.52
N SER A 193 4.96 -10.70 -7.53
CA SER A 193 3.60 -10.15 -7.65
C SER A 193 2.71 -10.59 -6.48
N ALA A 194 2.79 -11.86 -6.08
CA ALA A 194 2.04 -12.39 -4.94
C ALA A 194 2.52 -11.80 -3.61
N ILE A 195 3.83 -11.60 -3.44
CA ILE A 195 4.39 -10.94 -2.26
C ILE A 195 3.85 -9.50 -2.15
N ILE A 196 3.83 -8.74 -3.24
CA ILE A 196 3.31 -7.37 -3.28
C ILE A 196 1.80 -7.35 -3.00
N PHE A 197 1.03 -8.26 -3.58
CA PHE A 197 -0.41 -8.43 -3.33
C PHE A 197 -0.73 -8.62 -1.84
N PHE A 198 0.06 -9.44 -1.13
CA PHE A 198 -0.11 -9.58 0.32
C PHE A 198 0.40 -8.35 1.08
N ALA A 199 1.55 -7.78 0.69
CA ALA A 199 2.13 -6.62 1.35
C ALA A 199 1.19 -5.41 1.33
N ASP A 200 0.53 -5.15 0.19
CA ASP A 200 -0.50 -4.14 0.03
C ASP A 200 -1.67 -4.36 1.00
N SER A 201 -2.22 -5.57 1.00
CA SER A 201 -3.33 -5.92 1.90
C SER A 201 -2.95 -5.78 3.38
N VAL A 202 -1.74 -6.19 3.75
CA VAL A 202 -1.22 -6.12 5.13
C VAL A 202 -0.99 -4.68 5.57
N GLU A 203 -0.35 -3.85 4.72
CA GLU A 203 -0.11 -2.44 5.04
C GLU A 203 -1.43 -1.68 5.25
N ALA A 204 -2.37 -1.83 4.30
CA ALA A 204 -3.67 -1.16 4.38
C ALA A 204 -4.46 -1.56 5.64
N ALA A 205 -4.47 -2.84 6.00
CA ALA A 205 -5.18 -3.34 7.17
C ALA A 205 -4.47 -2.96 8.49
N ALA A 206 -3.14 -2.99 8.53
CA ALA A 206 -2.36 -2.68 9.73
C ALA A 206 -2.53 -1.21 10.18
N ARG A 207 -2.80 -0.29 9.26
CA ARG A 207 -3.12 1.10 9.60
C ARG A 207 -4.39 1.26 10.44
N SER A 208 -5.31 0.32 10.33
CA SER A 208 -6.61 0.36 11.03
C SER A 208 -6.57 -0.34 12.39
N LEU A 209 -5.42 -0.89 12.81
CA LEU A 209 -5.31 -1.56 14.11
C LEU A 209 -5.42 -0.53 15.25
N PRO A 210 -6.40 -0.69 16.17
CA PRO A 210 -6.59 0.24 17.28
C PRO A 210 -5.47 0.13 18.32
N LYS A 211 -4.84 -1.02 18.43
CA LYS A 211 -3.69 -1.29 19.30
C LYS A 211 -2.72 -2.23 18.60
N VAL A 212 -1.47 -1.82 18.56
CA VAL A 212 -0.38 -2.62 18.00
C VAL A 212 0.19 -3.54 19.08
N SER A 213 0.07 -4.83 18.87
CA SER A 213 0.69 -5.88 19.66
C SER A 213 1.10 -7.03 18.75
N HIS A 214 2.02 -7.90 19.20
CA HIS A 214 2.38 -9.09 18.42
C HIS A 214 1.14 -9.92 18.07
N HIS A 215 0.26 -10.15 19.05
CA HIS A 215 -0.95 -10.93 18.86
C HIS A 215 -1.91 -10.31 17.85
N SER A 216 -2.17 -8.98 17.92
CA SER A 216 -3.10 -8.32 16.99
C SER A 216 -2.57 -8.29 15.55
N VAL A 217 -1.25 -8.17 15.37
CA VAL A 217 -0.62 -8.23 14.05
C VAL A 217 -0.65 -9.66 13.50
N GLU A 218 -0.34 -10.66 14.33
CA GLU A 218 -0.38 -12.07 13.93
C GLU A 218 -1.80 -12.51 13.52
N GLU A 219 -2.81 -12.18 14.32
CA GLU A 219 -4.22 -12.47 14.01
C GLU A 219 -4.67 -11.77 12.70
N LEU A 220 -4.29 -10.51 12.51
CA LEU A 220 -4.60 -9.77 11.30
C LEU A 220 -4.02 -10.47 10.06
N LEU A 221 -2.73 -10.85 10.12
CA LEU A 221 -2.07 -11.51 9.00
C LEU A 221 -2.65 -12.90 8.75
N GLU A 222 -2.95 -13.68 9.81
CA GLU A 222 -3.60 -14.98 9.66
C GLU A 222 -4.91 -14.87 8.89
N ASN A 223 -5.74 -13.90 9.25
CA ASN A 223 -7.04 -13.67 8.61
C ASN A 223 -6.86 -13.23 7.13
N ILE A 224 -5.89 -12.35 6.83
CA ILE A 224 -5.63 -11.91 5.46
C ILE A 224 -5.16 -13.09 4.60
N PHE A 225 -4.16 -13.84 5.08
CA PHE A 225 -3.61 -14.96 4.31
C PHE A 225 -4.64 -16.05 4.08
N LYS A 226 -5.40 -16.41 5.11
CA LYS A 226 -6.49 -17.39 5.01
C LYS A 226 -7.54 -16.95 3.98
N ASP A 227 -8.04 -15.71 4.08
CA ASP A 227 -9.03 -15.17 3.17
C ASP A 227 -8.58 -15.19 1.70
N ARG A 228 -7.32 -14.84 1.45
CA ARG A 228 -6.77 -14.82 0.08
C ARG A 228 -6.53 -16.23 -0.48
N LEU A 229 -6.14 -17.17 0.35
CA LEU A 229 -5.97 -18.59 -0.03
C LEU A 229 -7.33 -19.24 -0.31
N GLU A 230 -8.32 -19.03 0.57
CA GLU A 230 -9.70 -19.56 0.40
C GLU A 230 -10.39 -18.96 -0.84
N ASP A 231 -10.11 -17.68 -1.17
CA ASP A 231 -10.60 -17.02 -2.40
C ASP A 231 -9.82 -17.43 -3.67
N GLY A 232 -8.86 -18.37 -3.54
CA GLY A 232 -8.10 -18.93 -4.66
C GLY A 232 -7.20 -17.90 -5.36
N GLN A 233 -6.79 -16.83 -4.69
CA GLN A 233 -6.01 -15.75 -5.31
C GLN A 233 -4.60 -16.16 -5.72
N LEU A 234 -4.07 -17.26 -5.19
CA LEU A 234 -2.75 -17.81 -5.51
C LEU A 234 -2.77 -18.96 -6.51
N ASP A 235 -3.92 -19.33 -7.08
CA ASP A 235 -4.05 -20.50 -7.96
C ASP A 235 -3.16 -20.45 -9.20
N GLU A 236 -2.77 -19.25 -9.66
CA GLU A 236 -1.90 -19.04 -10.81
C GLU A 236 -0.44 -18.75 -10.43
N CYS A 237 -0.09 -18.77 -9.12
CA CYS A 237 1.23 -18.39 -8.62
C CYS A 237 2.05 -19.59 -8.16
N PRO A 238 3.34 -19.71 -8.55
CA PRO A 238 4.19 -20.84 -8.17
C PRO A 238 4.79 -20.66 -6.75
N LEU A 239 3.99 -20.23 -5.78
CA LEU A 239 4.37 -20.18 -4.36
C LEU A 239 3.99 -21.49 -3.67
N THR A 240 4.93 -22.05 -2.91
CA THR A 240 4.66 -23.20 -2.04
C THR A 240 4.03 -22.73 -0.73
N LEU A 241 3.32 -23.64 -0.03
CA LEU A 241 2.77 -23.32 1.31
C LEU A 241 3.87 -22.98 2.31
N GLU A 242 5.07 -23.59 2.17
CA GLU A 242 6.23 -23.24 3.00
C GLU A 242 6.68 -21.80 2.77
N GLU A 243 6.76 -21.36 1.51
CA GLU A 243 7.11 -19.98 1.16
C GLU A 243 6.04 -18.99 1.65
N VAL A 244 4.77 -19.33 1.53
CA VAL A 244 3.67 -18.52 2.07
C VAL A 244 3.81 -18.34 3.59
N ALA A 245 4.16 -19.39 4.33
CA ALA A 245 4.41 -19.31 5.77
C ALA A 245 5.62 -18.41 6.09
N LYS A 246 6.73 -18.51 5.33
CA LYS A 246 7.92 -17.65 5.49
C LYS A 246 7.61 -16.18 5.20
N ILE A 247 6.85 -15.89 4.13
CA ILE A 247 6.38 -14.54 3.79
C ILE A 247 5.55 -13.97 4.94
N LYS A 248 4.59 -14.73 5.47
CA LYS A 248 3.76 -14.31 6.61
C LYS A 248 4.62 -13.96 7.83
N GLN A 249 5.58 -14.79 8.20
CA GLN A 249 6.49 -14.52 9.32
C GLN A 249 7.35 -13.27 9.10
N SER A 250 7.84 -13.07 7.87
CA SER A 250 8.59 -11.85 7.50
C SER A 250 7.71 -10.60 7.65
N PHE A 251 6.45 -10.66 7.21
CA PHE A 251 5.52 -9.56 7.36
C PHE A 251 5.19 -9.24 8.82
N ILE A 252 4.95 -10.24 9.68
CA ILE A 252 4.74 -10.03 11.13
C ILE A 252 5.90 -9.21 11.69
N LYS A 253 7.13 -9.67 11.48
CA LYS A 253 8.34 -9.01 11.99
C LYS A 253 8.47 -7.57 11.46
N THR A 254 8.30 -7.39 10.15
CA THR A 254 8.48 -6.07 9.51
C THR A 254 7.38 -5.10 9.94
N THR A 255 6.10 -5.56 10.00
CA THR A 255 4.97 -4.74 10.46
C THR A 255 5.15 -4.28 11.90
N LEU A 256 5.56 -5.17 12.79
CA LEU A 256 5.86 -4.80 14.19
C LEU A 256 6.94 -3.72 14.26
N ASN A 257 8.05 -3.88 13.53
CA ASN A 257 9.12 -2.90 13.52
C ASN A 257 8.65 -1.53 12.98
N MET A 258 7.84 -1.53 11.92
CA MET A 258 7.30 -0.31 11.31
C MET A 258 6.32 0.42 12.23
N LEU A 259 5.51 -0.32 12.99
CA LEU A 259 4.50 0.25 13.88
C LEU A 259 5.08 0.65 15.25
N HIS A 260 6.10 -0.06 15.76
CA HIS A 260 6.79 0.32 17.00
C HIS A 260 7.57 1.65 16.89
N SER A 261 8.03 2.03 15.71
CA SER A 261 8.64 3.34 15.47
C SER A 261 7.65 4.53 15.58
N ARG A 262 6.35 4.25 15.74
CA ARG A 262 5.27 5.24 15.96
C ARG A 262 4.86 5.38 17.43
N ILE A 263 5.56 4.76 18.40
CA ILE A 263 5.26 4.96 19.81
C ILE A 263 5.67 6.39 20.16
N GLU A 264 4.70 7.22 20.49
CA GLU A 264 4.90 8.53 21.08
C GLU A 264 5.69 8.33 22.37
N TYR A 265 6.84 9.00 22.50
CA TYR A 265 7.49 9.16 23.79
C TYR A 265 6.51 9.89 24.70
N PRO A 266 6.25 9.43 25.94
CA PRO A 266 5.49 10.21 26.90
C PRO A 266 6.15 11.58 27.01
N GLU A 267 5.44 12.65 26.76
CA GLU A 267 5.89 13.98 27.12
C GLU A 267 6.09 13.96 28.64
N ASP A 268 7.31 14.19 29.09
CA ASP A 268 7.60 14.37 30.50
C ASP A 268 6.78 15.57 31.01
N GLU A 269 5.69 15.32 31.74
CA GLU A 269 4.85 16.32 32.39
C GLU A 269 5.59 17.14 33.48
N ASN A 270 6.93 17.12 33.51
CA ASN A 270 7.74 17.69 34.58
C ASN A 270 8.63 18.88 34.20
N GLU A 271 8.36 19.60 33.12
CA GLU A 271 9.01 20.89 32.92
C GLU A 271 7.96 21.95 32.58
N LEU A 272 7.39 22.60 33.57
CA LEU A 272 7.00 24.02 33.57
C LEU A 272 6.17 24.38 34.85
N THR A 273 6.80 24.29 36.02
CA THR A 273 6.38 25.15 37.13
C THR A 273 7.34 26.32 37.21
N PRO A 274 6.95 27.55 36.91
CA PRO A 274 7.76 28.72 37.21
C PRO A 274 7.86 28.88 38.73
N SER A 275 9.07 28.78 39.25
CA SER A 275 9.40 29.11 40.64
C SER A 275 8.99 30.55 40.92
N THR A 276 7.89 30.76 41.68
CA THR A 276 7.54 32.01 42.29
C THR A 276 8.62 32.42 43.25
N VAL A 277 9.43 33.39 42.85
CA VAL A 277 10.37 34.12 43.69
C VAL A 277 9.55 34.87 44.72
N ARG A 278 9.53 34.37 45.95
CA ARG A 278 9.08 35.12 47.14
C ARG A 278 10.12 36.22 47.41
N GLY A 279 9.80 37.43 46.97
CA GLY A 279 10.46 38.65 47.43
C GLY A 279 10.10 38.95 48.89
N ASN A 280 11.08 38.79 49.73
CA ASN A 280 11.10 39.21 51.11
C ASN A 280 11.09 40.77 51.16
N LYS A 281 10.03 41.42 51.68
CA LYS A 281 10.10 42.84 52.10
C LYS A 281 9.76 42.90 53.56
N GLY A 282 10.82 43.29 54.26
CA GLY A 282 10.86 43.50 55.69
C GLY A 282 9.98 44.65 56.19
N ASP A 283 9.80 44.58 57.48
CA ASP A 283 9.21 45.53 58.41
C ASP A 283 9.65 46.97 58.21
N SER A 284 8.71 47.87 58.31
CA SER A 284 8.92 49.15 59.00
C SER A 284 7.61 49.71 59.57
N LYS A 285 7.60 49.79 60.92
CA LYS A 285 6.62 50.52 61.75
C LYS A 285 6.65 52.01 61.46
N GLN A 286 5.49 52.66 61.54
CA GLN A 286 5.26 53.92 62.31
C GLN A 286 3.81 54.37 62.11
N LYS A 287 3.00 54.38 63.13
CA LYS A 287 2.55 55.35 64.14
C LYS A 287 1.95 56.67 63.59
N ALA A 288 0.75 56.91 64.12
CA ALA A 288 0.11 58.21 64.45
C ALA A 288 -0.70 58.84 63.30
N SER A 289 -1.92 59.11 63.41
CA SER A 289 -2.86 59.80 64.30
C SER A 289 -4.31 59.48 63.86
#